data_adbe7fbb04e972a2394f1ef6b49145b2
#
_entry.id   adbe7fbb04e972a2394f1ef6b49145b2
#
_cell.length_a   1.000
_cell.length_b   1.000
_cell.length_c   1.000
_cell.angle_alpha   90.00
_cell.angle_beta   90.00
_cell.angle_gamma   90.00
#
_symmetry.space_group_name_H-M   'P 1'
#
loop_
_entity.id
_entity.type
_entity.pdbx_description
1 polymer ?
#
loop_
_entity_poly.entity_id
_entity_poly.type
_entity_poly.pdbx_seq_one_letter_code
_entity_poly.pdbx_strand_id
1 'polypeptide(L)' 'LPLAEVEKQHIKRVLDAVSGNRKTAAEILKIHRTTLYKKIETYGLG' A
#
# COMPACT_ATOMS: atom_id res chain seq x y z
N LEU A 1 -3.99 2.60 -19.09
CA LEU A 1 -4.09 2.96 -17.66
C LEU A 1 -2.71 3.03 -17.04
N PRO A 2 -2.41 4.11 -16.29
CA PRO A 2 -1.13 4.21 -15.60
C PRO A 2 -1.02 3.11 -14.55
N LEU A 3 0.05 2.34 -14.62
CA LEU A 3 0.29 1.27 -13.64
C LEU A 3 0.41 1.82 -12.22
N ALA A 4 0.98 3.02 -12.08
CA ALA A 4 1.11 3.66 -10.78
C ALA A 4 -0.25 3.93 -10.14
N GLU A 5 -1.23 4.33 -10.93
CA GLU A 5 -2.57 4.58 -10.43
C GLU A 5 -3.25 3.29 -9.99
N VAL A 6 -3.07 2.22 -10.75
CA VAL A 6 -3.62 0.91 -10.39
C VAL A 6 -3.00 0.42 -9.09
N GLU A 7 -1.69 0.56 -8.95
CA GLU A 7 -0.98 0.17 -7.74
C GLU A 7 -1.46 0.98 -6.53
N LYS A 8 -1.61 2.29 -6.71
CA LYS A 8 -2.09 3.18 -5.66
C LYS A 8 -3.45 2.74 -5.14
N GLN A 9 -4.39 2.46 -6.06
CA GLN A 9 -5.73 2.03 -5.68
C GLN A 9 -5.69 0.68 -4.97
N HIS A 10 -4.84 -0.22 -5.41
CA HIS A 10 -4.70 -1.52 -4.78
C HIS A 10 -4.17 -1.39 -3.35
N ILE A 11 -3.12 -0.61 -3.15
CA ILE A 11 -2.54 -0.39 -1.83
C ILE A 11 -3.57 0.26 -0.90
N LYS A 12 -4.27 1.26 -1.38
CA LYS A 12 -5.29 1.94 -0.60
C LYS A 12 -6.37 0.95 -0.13
N ARG A 13 -6.81 0.10 -1.03
CA ARG A 13 -7.83 -0.91 -0.73
C ARG A 13 -7.36 -1.89 0.33
N VAL A 14 -6.11 -2.34 0.23
CA VAL A 14 -5.54 -3.24 1.22
C VAL A 14 -5.40 -2.55 2.57
N LEU A 15 -4.93 -1.30 2.60
CA LEU A 15 -4.82 -0.55 3.85
C LEU A 15 -6.17 -0.39 4.54
N ASP A 16 -7.22 -0.10 3.76
CA ASP A 16 -8.57 0.02 4.31
C ASP A 16 -9.05 -1.31 4.89
N ALA A 17 -8.76 -2.41 4.21
CA ALA A 17 -9.17 -3.75 4.65
C ALA A 17 -8.50 -4.16 5.96
N VAL A 18 -7.29 -3.67 6.23
CA VAL A 18 -6.55 -3.99 7.46
C VAL A 18 -6.58 -2.86 8.49
N SER A 19 -7.49 -1.89 8.29
CA SER A 19 -7.67 -0.75 9.19
C SER A 19 -6.37 0.04 9.42
N GLY A 20 -5.58 0.20 8.37
CA GLY A 20 -4.34 0.96 8.43
C GLY A 20 -3.16 0.22 9.03
N ASN A 21 -3.29 -1.07 9.30
CA ASN A 21 -2.18 -1.88 9.82
C ASN A 21 -1.18 -2.16 8.69
N ARG A 22 -0.13 -1.36 8.64
CA ARG A 22 0.86 -1.44 7.56
C ARG A 22 1.61 -2.76 7.52
N LYS A 23 1.87 -3.34 8.69
CA LYS A 23 2.54 -4.63 8.77
C LYS A 23 1.72 -5.71 8.06
N THR A 24 0.44 -5.79 8.39
CA THR A 24 -0.47 -6.76 7.77
C THR A 24 -0.64 -6.47 6.29
N ALA A 25 -0.74 -5.20 5.92
CA ALA A 25 -0.85 -4.80 4.52
C ALA A 25 0.37 -5.26 3.72
N ALA A 26 1.58 -5.09 4.28
CA ALA A 26 2.80 -5.52 3.61
C ALA A 26 2.81 -7.04 3.41
N GLU A 27 2.33 -7.78 4.38
CA GLU A 27 2.24 -9.25 4.29
C GLU A 27 1.26 -9.65 3.17
N ILE A 28 0.10 -9.00 3.11
CA ILE A 28 -0.89 -9.27 2.06
C ILE A 28 -0.32 -8.96 0.68
N LEU A 29 0.39 -7.84 0.56
CA LEU A 29 0.99 -7.41 -0.70
C LEU A 29 2.28 -8.15 -1.02
N LYS A 30 2.80 -8.95 -0.06
CA LYS A 30 4.05 -9.72 -0.22
C LYS A 30 5.25 -8.83 -0.55
N ILE A 31 5.34 -7.70 0.14
CA ILE A 31 6.46 -6.78 0.01
C ILE A 31 7.01 -6.45 1.40
N HIS A 32 8.23 -5.92 1.44
CA HIS A 32 8.81 -5.48 2.69
C HIS A 32 8.09 -4.24 3.22
N ARG A 33 8.03 -4.10 4.54
CA ARG A 33 7.40 -2.94 5.18
C ARG A 33 8.04 -1.64 4.71
N THR A 34 9.36 -1.63 4.57
CA THR A 34 10.08 -0.45 4.09
C THR A 34 9.58 -0.02 2.71
N THR A 35 9.40 -0.99 1.81
CA THR A 35 8.87 -0.72 0.47
C THR A 35 7.46 -0.17 0.55
N LEU A 36 6.63 -0.75 1.42
CA LEU A 36 5.25 -0.28 1.58
C LEU A 36 5.22 1.16 2.10
N TYR A 37 6.01 1.48 3.12
CA TYR A 37 6.06 2.82 3.68
C TYR A 37 6.47 3.85 2.63
N LYS A 38 7.46 3.47 1.81
CA LYS A 38 7.93 4.32 0.74
C LYS A 38 6.83 4.61 -0.29
N LYS A 39 6.07 3.58 -0.64
CA LYS A 39 4.95 3.73 -1.58
C LYS A 39 3.82 4.55 -0.98
N ILE A 40 3.52 4.35 0.28
CA ILE A 40 2.51 5.14 0.99
C ILE A 40 2.89 6.63 0.95
N GLU A 41 4.15 6.93 1.20
CA GLU A 41 4.65 8.29 1.17
C GLU A 41 4.59 8.87 -0.26
N THR A 42 5.05 8.10 -1.23
CA THR A 42 5.06 8.53 -2.63
C THR A 42 3.65 8.82 -3.14
N TYR A 43 2.68 8.01 -2.76
CA TYR A 43 1.31 8.16 -3.21
C TYR A 43 0.45 9.03 -2.30
N GLY A 44 0.97 9.46 -1.17
CA GLY A 44 0.22 10.29 -0.23
C GLY A 44 -0.94 9.57 0.43
N LEU A 45 -0.80 8.29 0.68
CA LEU A 45 -1.88 7.46 1.23
C LEU A 45 -1.94 7.44 2.75
N GLY A 46 -0.96 7.96 3.38
CA GLY A 46 -0.93 7.81 4.77
C GLY A 46 -0.49 8.87 5.60
#